data_0248b3450b90c633d6a2c7194c6c293b
#
_entry.id   0248b3450b90c633d6a2c7194c6c293b
#
_cell.length_a   1.000
_cell.length_b   1.000
_cell.length_c   1.000
_cell.angle_alpha   90.00
_cell.angle_beta   90.00
_cell.angle_gamma   90.00
#
_symmetry.space_group_name_H-M   'P 1'
#
loop_
_entity.id
_entity.type
_entity.pdbx_description
1 polymer ?
#
loop_
_entity_poly.entity_id
_entity_poly.type
_entity_poly.pdbx_seq_one_letter_code
_entity_poly.pdbx_strand_id
1 'polypeptide(L)'
;MKKIGLFYATKADKTTWVAEKIQKEFGKDRIEVVPIEQAWQNDFAAYDCFIVGASTWFDGELPTYWDELLPELRTLDLKGKKVAVFGLGDQIRYPENFADGIGLLAEVFEGDGATLVGFTSSEGYTFERSRALRGDRWCGLVIDLDNQSGQAEKRIKEWCEQVKKEFDLKP
;
A
#
# COMPACT_ATOMS: atom_id res chain seq x y z
N MET A 1 -20.21 -6.28 -10.65
CA MET A 1 -19.43 -5.82 -9.48
C MET A 1 -18.06 -5.36 -9.95
N LYS A 2 -17.69 -4.12 -9.61
CA LYS A 2 -16.38 -3.58 -10.01
C LYS A 2 -15.27 -4.28 -9.22
N LYS A 3 -14.23 -4.70 -9.91
CA LYS A 3 -13.06 -5.29 -9.28
C LYS A 3 -12.13 -4.21 -8.75
N ILE A 4 -11.41 -4.57 -7.70
CA ILE A 4 -10.37 -3.73 -7.12
C ILE A 4 -9.03 -4.23 -7.66
N GLY A 5 -8.17 -3.33 -8.10
CA GLY A 5 -6.81 -3.70 -8.48
C GLY A 5 -5.91 -3.82 -7.25
N LEU A 6 -5.08 -4.85 -7.19
CA LEU A 6 -4.08 -5.03 -6.15
C LEU A 6 -2.70 -5.12 -6.81
N PHE A 7 -1.92 -4.05 -6.66
CA PHE A 7 -0.65 -3.88 -7.35
C PHE A 7 0.51 -4.05 -6.37
N TYR A 8 1.33 -5.05 -6.59
CA TYR A 8 2.53 -5.27 -5.78
C TYR A 8 3.54 -6.14 -6.53
N ALA A 9 4.78 -6.16 -6.06
CA ALA A 9 5.84 -7.01 -6.64
C ALA A 9 5.66 -8.45 -6.17
N THR A 10 5.19 -9.33 -7.07
CA THR A 10 4.85 -10.72 -6.73
C THR A 10 6.06 -11.59 -6.44
N LYS A 11 7.27 -11.10 -6.72
CA LYS A 11 8.53 -11.78 -6.41
C LYS A 11 9.08 -11.43 -5.02
N ALA A 12 8.48 -10.47 -4.32
CA ALA A 12 8.88 -10.07 -2.99
C ALA A 12 8.11 -10.89 -1.95
N ASP A 13 8.79 -11.77 -1.22
CA ASP A 13 8.15 -12.76 -0.34
C ASP A 13 7.28 -12.15 0.77
N LYS A 14 7.81 -11.17 1.50
CA LYS A 14 7.08 -10.55 2.60
C LYS A 14 5.90 -9.72 2.12
N THR A 15 6.08 -8.97 1.04
CA THR A 15 5.02 -8.19 0.42
C THR A 15 3.91 -9.12 -0.08
N THR A 16 4.30 -10.23 -0.71
CA THR A 16 3.35 -11.24 -1.21
C THR A 16 2.54 -11.85 -0.07
N TRP A 17 3.17 -12.16 1.05
CA TRP A 17 2.47 -12.69 2.22
C TRP A 17 1.34 -11.75 2.68
N VAL A 18 1.64 -10.45 2.78
CA VAL A 18 0.65 -9.43 3.17
C VAL A 18 -0.44 -9.31 2.11
N ALA A 19 -0.05 -9.24 0.84
CA ALA A 19 -0.99 -9.10 -0.28
C ALA A 19 -1.95 -10.28 -0.38
N GLU A 20 -1.48 -11.50 -0.15
CA GLU A 20 -2.34 -12.69 -0.15
C GLU A 20 -3.37 -12.65 0.97
N LYS A 21 -2.99 -12.14 2.15
CA LYS A 21 -3.93 -11.95 3.26
C LYS A 21 -4.98 -10.89 2.91
N ILE A 22 -4.57 -9.80 2.28
CA ILE A 22 -5.49 -8.77 1.80
C ILE A 22 -6.46 -9.36 0.78
N GLN A 23 -5.96 -10.12 -0.19
CA GLN A 23 -6.78 -10.76 -1.21
C GLN A 23 -7.83 -11.68 -0.58
N LYS A 24 -7.44 -12.43 0.43
CA LYS A 24 -8.34 -13.33 1.15
C LYS A 24 -9.47 -12.56 1.86
N GLU A 25 -9.13 -11.46 2.52
CA GLU A 25 -10.11 -10.64 3.24
C GLU A 25 -11.12 -9.96 2.31
N PHE A 26 -10.69 -9.52 1.13
CA PHE A 26 -11.58 -8.92 0.14
C PHE A 26 -12.38 -9.96 -0.65
N GLY A 27 -11.84 -11.16 -0.82
CA GLY A 27 -12.41 -12.19 -1.65
C GLY A 27 -11.84 -12.17 -3.08
N LYS A 28 -11.45 -13.33 -3.58
CA LYS A 28 -10.80 -13.48 -4.89
C LYS A 28 -11.64 -12.97 -6.06
N ASP A 29 -12.96 -12.98 -5.91
CA ASP A 29 -13.87 -12.50 -6.95
C ASP A 29 -13.94 -10.98 -7.04
N ARG A 30 -13.53 -10.28 -5.98
CA ARG A 30 -13.59 -8.83 -5.91
C ARG A 30 -12.28 -8.14 -6.21
N ILE A 31 -11.16 -8.83 -6.04
CA ILE A 31 -9.85 -8.24 -6.17
C ILE A 31 -9.05 -8.95 -7.26
N GLU A 32 -8.37 -8.18 -8.08
CA GLU A 32 -7.54 -8.68 -9.16
C GLU A 32 -6.09 -8.29 -8.90
N VAL A 33 -5.22 -9.30 -8.85
CA VAL A 33 -3.79 -9.07 -8.65
C VAL A 33 -3.14 -8.64 -9.95
N VAL A 34 -2.45 -7.52 -9.91
CA VAL A 34 -1.67 -7.00 -11.04
C VAL A 34 -0.20 -6.92 -10.60
N PRO A 35 0.66 -7.84 -11.05
CA PRO A 35 2.08 -7.79 -10.71
C PRO A 35 2.71 -6.48 -11.18
N ILE A 36 3.36 -5.76 -10.27
CA ILE A 36 3.95 -4.47 -10.62
C ILE A 36 5.08 -4.62 -11.65
N GLU A 37 5.73 -5.78 -11.68
CA GLU A 37 6.78 -6.10 -12.64
C GLU A 37 6.25 -6.13 -14.09
N GLN A 38 4.96 -6.27 -14.25
CA GLN A 38 4.28 -6.37 -15.56
C GLN A 38 3.30 -5.23 -15.81
N ALA A 39 3.14 -4.33 -14.84
CA ALA A 39 2.15 -3.27 -14.92
C ALA A 39 2.64 -2.09 -15.76
N TRP A 40 1.69 -1.47 -16.45
CA TRP A 40 1.88 -0.22 -17.17
C TRP A 40 0.97 0.85 -16.57
N GLN A 41 1.23 2.11 -16.88
CA GLN A 41 0.43 3.21 -16.37
C GLN A 41 -1.08 3.04 -16.60
N ASN A 42 -1.47 2.50 -17.76
CA ASN A 42 -2.89 2.33 -18.09
C ASN A 42 -3.60 1.30 -17.23
N ASP A 43 -2.88 0.39 -16.60
CA ASP A 43 -3.49 -0.63 -15.74
C ASP A 43 -4.16 0.00 -14.52
N PHE A 44 -3.58 1.09 -14.01
CA PHE A 44 -4.16 1.81 -12.86
C PHE A 44 -5.47 2.51 -13.24
N ALA A 45 -5.55 3.02 -14.46
CA ALA A 45 -6.75 3.70 -14.95
C ALA A 45 -7.95 2.75 -15.13
N ALA A 46 -7.70 1.45 -15.21
CA ALA A 46 -8.74 0.45 -15.41
C ALA A 46 -9.60 0.19 -14.16
N TYR A 47 -9.18 0.67 -12.99
CA TYR A 47 -9.89 0.44 -11.74
C TYR A 47 -10.36 1.76 -11.13
N ASP A 48 -11.56 1.76 -10.52
CA ASP A 48 -12.03 2.92 -9.76
C ASP A 48 -11.42 2.97 -8.37
N CYS A 49 -11.13 1.80 -7.82
CA CYS A 49 -10.46 1.63 -6.53
C CYS A 49 -9.31 0.65 -6.68
N PHE A 50 -8.17 0.96 -6.09
CA PHE A 50 -7.05 0.03 -6.12
C PHE A 50 -6.19 0.14 -4.86
N ILE A 51 -5.46 -0.94 -4.61
CA ILE A 51 -4.55 -1.06 -3.47
C ILE A 51 -3.15 -1.23 -4.05
N VAL A 52 -2.19 -0.49 -3.54
CA VAL A 52 -0.79 -0.60 -3.94
C VAL A 52 0.06 -0.93 -2.73
N GLY A 53 1.07 -1.75 -2.92
CA GLY A 53 1.94 -2.16 -1.83
C GLY A 53 3.40 -2.29 -2.21
N ALA A 54 4.27 -1.96 -1.27
CA ALA A 54 5.71 -2.05 -1.45
C ALA A 54 6.44 -2.22 -0.13
N SER A 55 7.61 -2.86 -0.19
CA SER A 55 8.57 -2.78 0.90
C SER A 55 9.39 -1.49 0.77
N THR A 56 10.05 -1.11 1.85
CA THR A 56 10.99 0.00 1.85
C THR A 56 12.40 -0.58 1.80
N TRP A 57 13.20 -0.15 0.82
CA TRP A 57 14.58 -0.59 0.67
C TRP A 57 15.54 0.44 1.26
N PHE A 58 16.59 -0.04 1.94
CA PHE A 58 17.75 0.75 2.44
C PHE A 58 17.35 2.14 2.99
N ASP A 59 17.86 3.21 2.44
CA ASP A 59 17.66 4.59 2.92
C ASP A 59 16.27 5.18 2.59
N GLY A 60 15.22 4.37 2.67
CA GLY A 60 13.86 4.80 2.40
C GLY A 60 13.47 4.75 0.92
N GLU A 61 14.18 3.99 0.13
CA GLU A 61 13.93 3.89 -1.31
C GLU A 61 12.82 2.89 -1.63
N LEU A 62 12.10 3.16 -2.71
CA LEU A 62 11.18 2.19 -3.29
C LEU A 62 11.95 1.11 -4.03
N PRO A 63 11.41 -0.14 -4.05
CA PRO A 63 11.97 -1.20 -4.89
C PRO A 63 12.03 -0.79 -6.37
N THR A 64 13.00 -1.32 -7.09
CA THR A 64 13.30 -0.96 -8.48
C THR A 64 12.08 -0.94 -9.40
N TYR A 65 11.18 -1.90 -9.27
CA TYR A 65 9.99 -1.98 -10.12
C TYR A 65 9.10 -0.75 -10.01
N TRP A 66 8.89 -0.26 -8.80
CA TRP A 66 8.13 0.96 -8.58
C TRP A 66 8.88 2.18 -9.07
N ASP A 67 10.17 2.24 -8.79
CA ASP A 67 11.02 3.38 -9.14
C ASP A 67 11.06 3.58 -10.66
N GLU A 68 11.14 2.51 -11.42
CA GLU A 68 11.11 2.55 -12.88
C GLU A 68 9.76 3.04 -13.42
N LEU A 69 8.68 2.72 -12.75
CA LEU A 69 7.33 3.07 -13.18
C LEU A 69 6.91 4.50 -12.80
N LEU A 70 7.50 5.05 -11.74
CA LEU A 70 7.11 6.37 -11.21
C LEU A 70 7.04 7.50 -12.23
N PRO A 71 8.03 7.69 -13.13
CA PRO A 71 7.96 8.79 -14.09
C PRO A 71 6.70 8.74 -14.97
N GLU A 72 6.26 7.54 -15.34
CA GLU A 72 5.08 7.35 -16.17
C GLU A 72 3.80 7.53 -15.36
N LEU A 73 3.81 7.10 -14.09
CA LEU A 73 2.65 7.28 -13.19
C LEU A 73 2.32 8.75 -12.98
N ARG A 74 3.33 9.61 -12.93
CA ARG A 74 3.13 11.05 -12.69
C ARG A 74 2.38 11.76 -13.82
N THR A 75 2.16 11.10 -14.95
CA THR A 75 1.41 11.66 -16.08
C THR A 75 -0.06 11.26 -16.08
N LEU A 76 -0.48 10.41 -15.14
CA LEU A 76 -1.86 9.92 -15.07
C LEU A 76 -2.80 10.94 -14.44
N ASP A 77 -4.04 10.92 -14.91
CA ASP A 77 -5.15 11.60 -14.26
C ASP A 77 -6.01 10.55 -13.54
N LEU A 78 -5.94 10.53 -12.23
CA LEU A 78 -6.66 9.59 -11.38
C LEU A 78 -7.78 10.25 -10.58
N LYS A 79 -8.29 11.38 -11.03
CA LYS A 79 -9.43 12.04 -10.39
C LYS A 79 -10.63 11.11 -10.28
N GLY A 80 -11.27 11.12 -9.12
CA GLY A 80 -12.43 10.27 -8.85
C GLY A 80 -12.09 8.86 -8.43
N LYS A 81 -10.82 8.48 -8.46
CA LYS A 81 -10.37 7.17 -8.02
C LYS A 81 -9.92 7.20 -6.57
N LYS A 82 -10.01 6.06 -5.91
CA LYS A 82 -9.57 5.89 -4.53
C LYS A 82 -8.42 4.90 -4.47
N VAL A 83 -7.40 5.23 -3.71
CA VAL A 83 -6.23 4.37 -3.53
C VAL A 83 -5.96 4.14 -2.04
N ALA A 84 -5.62 2.90 -1.69
CA ALA A 84 -5.13 2.55 -0.37
C ALA A 84 -3.73 1.95 -0.51
N VAL A 85 -2.84 2.29 0.39
CA VAL A 85 -1.43 1.89 0.33
C VAL A 85 -1.09 1.01 1.51
N PHE A 86 -0.35 -0.07 1.26
CA PHE A 86 0.23 -0.88 2.33
C PHE A 86 1.72 -1.04 2.09
N GLY A 87 2.44 -1.40 3.13
CA GLY A 87 3.85 -1.65 2.96
C GLY A 87 4.49 -2.28 4.18
N LEU A 88 5.74 -2.65 4.00
CA LEU A 88 6.54 -3.29 5.03
C LEU A 88 7.72 -2.40 5.41
N GLY A 89 8.12 -2.54 6.66
CA GLY A 89 9.30 -1.88 7.19
C GLY A 89 9.84 -2.66 8.36
N ASP A 90 11.04 -2.27 8.81
CA ASP A 90 11.72 -2.84 9.97
C ASP A 90 12.07 -1.68 10.89
N GLN A 91 11.30 -1.51 11.95
CA GLN A 91 11.42 -0.35 12.85
C GLN A 91 12.69 -0.39 13.70
N ILE A 92 13.30 -1.55 13.85
CA ILE A 92 14.54 -1.68 14.63
C ILE A 92 15.77 -1.43 13.78
N ARG A 93 15.84 -2.02 12.57
CA ARG A 93 16.99 -1.82 11.68
C ARG A 93 16.98 -0.47 10.96
N TYR A 94 15.79 0.03 10.62
CA TYR A 94 15.65 1.24 9.82
C TYR A 94 14.68 2.23 10.47
N PRO A 95 14.99 2.69 11.71
CA PRO A 95 14.09 3.60 12.43
C PRO A 95 14.00 5.00 11.82
N GLU A 96 14.99 5.42 11.05
CA GLU A 96 15.02 6.75 10.43
C GLU A 96 14.29 6.82 9.08
N ASN A 97 14.05 5.66 8.46
CA ASN A 97 13.42 5.55 7.15
C ASN A 97 12.25 4.55 7.21
N PHE A 98 11.65 4.41 8.38
CA PHE A 98 10.66 3.36 8.61
C PHE A 98 9.46 3.53 7.68
N ALA A 99 9.20 2.48 6.88
CA ALA A 99 8.05 2.40 5.96
C ALA A 99 7.95 3.59 4.98
N ASP A 100 9.05 4.22 4.63
CA ASP A 100 9.07 5.38 3.73
C ASP A 100 8.46 5.09 2.37
N GLY A 101 8.55 3.86 1.87
CA GLY A 101 7.96 3.46 0.60
C GLY A 101 6.46 3.73 0.53
N ILE A 102 5.74 3.59 1.65
CA ILE A 102 4.31 3.89 1.73
C ILE A 102 4.08 5.38 1.47
N GLY A 103 4.86 6.23 2.11
CA GLY A 103 4.74 7.69 1.93
C GLY A 103 5.05 8.12 0.50
N LEU A 104 6.06 7.53 -0.12
CA LEU A 104 6.43 7.83 -1.49
C LEU A 104 5.31 7.45 -2.46
N LEU A 105 4.72 6.27 -2.32
CA LEU A 105 3.59 5.85 -3.16
C LEU A 105 2.37 6.74 -2.94
N ALA A 106 2.06 7.06 -1.70
CA ALA A 106 0.93 7.93 -1.37
C ALA A 106 1.06 9.30 -2.06
N GLU A 107 2.23 9.89 -2.01
CA GLU A 107 2.49 11.20 -2.65
C GLU A 107 2.27 11.14 -4.16
N VAL A 108 2.72 10.07 -4.82
CA VAL A 108 2.57 9.93 -6.27
C VAL A 108 1.09 9.85 -6.66
N PHE A 109 0.33 8.96 -6.03
CA PHE A 109 -1.07 8.76 -6.39
C PHE A 109 -1.95 9.95 -6.03
N GLU A 110 -1.69 10.62 -4.92
CA GLU A 110 -2.37 11.88 -4.59
C GLU A 110 -2.02 12.97 -5.59
N GLY A 111 -0.77 13.06 -6.00
CA GLY A 111 -0.34 14.02 -7.02
C GLY A 111 -1.06 13.82 -8.34
N ASP A 112 -1.46 12.59 -8.65
CA ASP A 112 -2.23 12.25 -9.86
C ASP A 112 -3.73 12.50 -9.69
N GLY A 113 -4.17 12.93 -8.52
CA GLY A 113 -5.58 13.29 -8.26
C GLY A 113 -6.40 12.23 -7.54
N ALA A 114 -5.83 11.06 -7.23
CA ALA A 114 -6.55 10.02 -6.49
C ALA A 114 -6.79 10.43 -5.04
N THR A 115 -7.90 9.97 -4.47
CA THR A 115 -8.18 10.15 -3.04
C THR A 115 -7.54 9.01 -2.26
N LEU A 116 -6.65 9.36 -1.35
CA LEU A 116 -5.98 8.39 -0.49
C LEU A 116 -6.89 7.99 0.67
N VAL A 117 -7.08 6.70 0.86
CA VAL A 117 -7.84 6.12 1.98
C VAL A 117 -6.99 5.10 2.73
N GLY A 118 -7.51 4.57 3.82
CA GLY A 118 -6.80 3.53 4.56
C GLY A 118 -5.77 4.02 5.55
N PHE A 119 -5.96 5.21 6.11
CA PHE A 119 -5.10 5.74 7.17
C PHE A 119 -5.24 4.89 8.44
N THR A 120 -4.12 4.65 9.13
CA THR A 120 -4.11 3.82 10.34
C THR A 120 -3.39 4.54 11.49
N SER A 121 -3.59 4.04 12.71
CA SER A 121 -2.92 4.59 13.90
C SER A 121 -1.42 4.24 13.89
N SER A 122 -0.59 5.17 14.31
CA SER A 122 0.84 4.94 14.51
C SER A 122 1.17 4.40 15.91
N GLU A 123 0.18 4.18 16.75
CA GLU A 123 0.39 3.61 18.08
C GLU A 123 0.93 2.18 18.00
N GLY A 124 1.85 1.86 18.89
CA GLY A 124 2.44 0.52 18.95
C GLY A 124 3.67 0.34 18.09
N TYR A 125 4.16 1.39 17.45
CA TYR A 125 5.39 1.36 16.66
C TYR A 125 6.46 2.24 17.33
N THR A 126 7.72 1.80 17.26
CA THR A 126 8.85 2.57 17.78
C THR A 126 9.82 2.84 16.64
N PHE A 127 9.91 4.11 16.26
CA PHE A 127 10.75 4.55 15.13
C PHE A 127 11.15 6.00 15.35
N GLU A 128 12.08 6.51 14.55
CA GLU A 128 12.51 7.90 14.66
C GLU A 128 11.80 8.80 13.65
N ARG A 129 11.75 8.38 12.39
CA ARG A 129 11.13 9.16 11.30
C ARG A 129 10.51 8.24 10.25
N SER A 130 9.43 8.72 9.63
CA SER A 130 8.81 8.03 8.51
C SER A 130 8.10 9.02 7.59
N ARG A 131 8.28 8.84 6.29
CA ARG A 131 7.51 9.57 5.25
C ARG A 131 6.06 9.12 5.18
N ALA A 132 5.75 7.96 5.74
CA ALA A 132 4.38 7.46 5.79
C ALA A 132 3.53 8.13 6.88
N LEU A 133 4.17 8.87 7.77
CA LEU A 133 3.48 9.53 8.89
C LEU A 133 2.89 10.87 8.44
N ARG A 134 1.61 11.06 8.74
CA ARG A 134 0.90 12.32 8.54
C ARG A 134 0.23 12.73 9.84
N GLY A 135 0.83 13.71 10.53
CA GLY A 135 0.45 14.00 11.89
C GLY A 135 0.81 12.81 12.78
N ASP A 136 -0.20 12.25 13.43
CA ASP A 136 -0.05 11.08 14.30
C ASP A 136 -0.55 9.77 13.67
N ARG A 137 -0.84 9.77 12.36
CA ARG A 137 -1.39 8.60 11.66
C ARG A 137 -0.53 8.19 10.49
N TRP A 138 -0.51 6.90 10.22
CA TRP A 138 0.04 6.35 8.97
C TRP A 138 -0.91 6.65 7.81
N CYS A 139 -0.35 6.98 6.66
CA CYS A 139 -1.15 7.17 5.44
C CYS A 139 -1.51 5.85 4.74
N GLY A 140 -1.31 4.73 5.39
CA GLY A 140 -1.62 3.41 4.88
C GLY A 140 -1.46 2.34 5.95
N LEU A 141 -1.40 1.09 5.52
CA LEU A 141 -1.17 -0.05 6.40
C LEU A 141 0.34 -0.33 6.51
N VAL A 142 0.87 -0.25 7.71
CA VAL A 142 2.29 -0.51 7.98
C VAL A 142 2.44 -1.85 8.69
N ILE A 143 3.15 -2.78 8.07
CA ILE A 143 3.40 -4.11 8.62
C ILE A 143 4.90 -4.29 8.86
N ASP A 144 5.26 -4.72 10.06
CA ASP A 144 6.63 -5.05 10.44
C ASP A 144 6.69 -6.53 10.82
N LEU A 145 6.99 -7.38 9.83
CA LEU A 145 7.07 -8.83 10.04
C LEU A 145 8.32 -9.24 10.82
N ASP A 146 9.36 -8.42 10.76
CA ASP A 146 10.61 -8.74 11.45
C ASP A 146 10.50 -8.59 12.96
N ASN A 147 9.72 -7.63 13.42
CA ASN A 147 9.63 -7.29 14.84
C ASN A 147 8.24 -7.47 15.45
N GLN A 148 7.19 -7.44 14.65
CA GLN A 148 5.80 -7.48 15.11
C GLN A 148 4.92 -8.44 14.31
N SER A 149 5.47 -9.60 13.93
CA SER A 149 4.74 -10.60 13.14
C SER A 149 3.43 -11.06 13.81
N GLY A 150 3.40 -11.11 15.14
CA GLY A 150 2.21 -11.52 15.89
C GLY A 150 1.02 -10.57 15.78
N GLN A 151 1.26 -9.34 15.32
CA GLN A 151 0.20 -8.33 15.17
C GLN A 151 -0.25 -8.17 13.71
N ALA A 152 0.46 -8.79 12.77
CA ALA A 152 0.26 -8.56 11.35
C ALA A 152 -1.15 -8.95 10.87
N GLU A 153 -1.62 -10.14 11.19
CA GLU A 153 -2.93 -10.62 10.73
C GLU A 153 -4.08 -9.75 11.24
N LYS A 154 -4.03 -9.35 12.50
CA LYS A 154 -5.04 -8.47 13.08
C LYS A 154 -5.06 -7.11 12.39
N ARG A 155 -3.89 -6.51 12.18
CA ARG A 155 -3.75 -5.21 11.50
C ARG A 155 -4.28 -5.28 10.06
N ILE A 156 -3.95 -6.35 9.35
CA ILE A 156 -4.43 -6.55 7.97
C ILE A 156 -5.95 -6.67 7.94
N LYS A 157 -6.51 -7.49 8.81
CA LYS A 157 -7.96 -7.72 8.86
C LYS A 157 -8.73 -6.44 9.17
N GLU A 158 -8.31 -5.71 10.18
CA GLU A 158 -8.96 -4.45 10.58
C GLU A 158 -8.85 -3.41 9.45
N TRP A 159 -7.69 -3.33 8.81
CA TRP A 159 -7.49 -2.41 7.69
C TRP A 159 -8.37 -2.76 6.49
N CYS A 160 -8.48 -4.03 6.16
CA CYS A 160 -9.33 -4.46 5.05
C CYS A 160 -10.80 -4.11 5.30
N GLU A 161 -11.29 -4.30 6.53
CA GLU A 161 -12.65 -3.89 6.89
C GLU A 161 -12.86 -2.38 6.74
N GLN A 162 -11.88 -1.59 7.17
CA GLN A 162 -11.90 -0.14 7.03
C GLN A 162 -11.89 0.27 5.56
N VAL A 163 -10.99 -0.28 4.76
CA VAL A 163 -10.84 0.07 3.35
C VAL A 163 -12.08 -0.29 2.53
N LYS A 164 -12.72 -1.42 2.83
CA LYS A 164 -13.99 -1.78 2.19
C LYS A 164 -15.03 -0.68 2.35
N LYS A 165 -15.14 -0.12 3.55
CA LYS A 165 -16.07 0.98 3.83
C LYS A 165 -15.67 2.26 3.10
N GLU A 166 -14.38 2.59 3.12
CA GLU A 166 -13.85 3.80 2.51
C GLU A 166 -13.89 3.74 0.97
N PHE A 167 -13.81 2.55 0.39
CA PHE A 167 -14.04 2.32 -1.03
C PHE A 167 -15.54 2.31 -1.41
N ASP A 168 -16.43 2.42 -0.45
CA ASP A 168 -17.89 2.34 -0.64
C ASP A 168 -18.33 1.02 -1.27
N LEU A 169 -17.69 -0.07 -0.90
CA LEU A 169 -18.07 -1.39 -1.39
C LEU A 169 -19.33 -1.88 -0.69
N LYS A 170 -20.28 -2.36 -1.48
CA LYS A 170 -21.48 -2.99 -0.93
C LYS A 170 -21.13 -4.37 -0.38
N PRO A 171 -21.73 -4.77 0.74
CA PRO A 171 -21.53 -6.11 1.31
C PRO A 171 -21.93 -7.23 0.37
#